data_a727b143d3db5985c01165bae82abad8
#
_entry.id   a727b143d3db5985c01165bae82abad8
#
_cell.length_a   1.000
_cell.length_b   1.000
_cell.length_c   1.000
_cell.angle_alpha   90.00
_cell.angle_beta   90.00
_cell.angle_gamma   90.00
#
_symmetry.space_group_name_H-M   'P 1'
#
loop_
_entity.id
_entity.type
_entity.pdbx_description
1 polymer ?
#
loop_
_entity_poly.entity_id
_entity_poly.type
_entity_poly.pdbx_seq_one_letter_code
_entity_poly.pdbx_strand_id
1 'polypeptide(L)'
;LKNNTHQRALAYCMMALTNFSTSDELKERVRKVYIDMYSFLPAFKKYTYENRATAVVFYVLKEAGRPAPLKEVCAEFEVEQKIVKRILRKINAHYRNSVSYNVVSPEYYLKQTVDSITNDLSFYNQCVQVLTRFETIVQGSNTTKSRSYYASICWITANVFVRTDYTRSLIAEKTGFDENCIYYQTRNLLGLIGLEKVNQLKGKDIEKIGE
;
A
#
# COMPACT_ATOMS: atom_id res chain seq x y z
N LEU A 1 -12.99 -3.72 37.05
CA LEU A 1 -12.03 -4.56 36.28
C LEU A 1 -12.26 -4.53 34.76
N LYS A 2 -13.50 -4.42 34.26
CA LYS A 2 -13.81 -4.37 32.80
C LYS A 2 -13.37 -3.09 32.12
N ASN A 3 -13.34 -1.94 32.82
CA ASN A 3 -12.89 -0.65 32.29
C ASN A 3 -11.39 -0.60 32.01
N ASN A 4 -10.57 -1.34 32.73
CA ASN A 4 -9.12 -1.29 32.64
C ASN A 4 -8.58 -1.90 31.33
N THR A 5 -9.19 -2.96 30.82
CA THR A 5 -8.76 -3.61 29.56
C THR A 5 -9.08 -2.74 28.34
N HIS A 6 -10.20 -2.02 28.38
CA HIS A 6 -10.59 -1.11 27.31
C HIS A 6 -9.66 0.12 27.26
N GLN A 7 -9.39 0.72 28.41
CA GLN A 7 -8.45 1.86 28.53
C GLN A 7 -7.02 1.47 28.12
N ARG A 8 -6.56 0.28 28.54
CA ARG A 8 -5.25 -0.25 28.11
C ARG A 8 -5.16 -0.42 26.59
N ALA A 9 -6.22 -0.94 25.96
CA ALA A 9 -6.25 -1.10 24.52
C ALA A 9 -6.23 0.24 23.78
N LEU A 10 -6.95 1.25 24.27
CA LEU A 10 -6.91 2.60 23.69
C LEU A 10 -5.54 3.26 23.89
N ALA A 11 -4.94 3.14 25.07
CA ALA A 11 -3.60 3.64 25.32
C ALA A 11 -2.57 2.99 24.39
N TYR A 12 -2.71 1.69 24.18
CA TYR A 12 -1.86 0.93 23.25
C TYR A 12 -2.04 1.39 21.79
N CYS A 13 -3.28 1.65 21.36
CA CYS A 13 -3.55 2.24 20.05
C CYS A 13 -2.86 3.60 19.88
N MET A 14 -2.93 4.46 20.89
CA MET A 14 -2.33 5.80 20.84
C MET A 14 -0.81 5.74 20.78
N MET A 15 -0.20 4.91 21.61
CA MET A 15 1.25 4.71 21.65
C MET A 15 1.78 4.21 20.29
N ALA A 16 1.15 3.20 19.75
CA ALA A 16 1.58 2.64 18.48
C ALA A 16 1.28 3.55 17.28
N LEU A 17 0.17 4.29 17.31
CA LEU A 17 -0.11 5.29 16.27
C LEU A 17 0.98 6.36 16.21
N THR A 18 1.59 6.72 17.34
CA THR A 18 2.66 7.73 17.40
C THR A 18 3.86 7.35 16.52
N ASN A 19 4.13 6.05 16.34
CA ASN A 19 5.20 5.58 15.46
C ASN A 19 4.89 5.77 13.97
N PHE A 20 3.62 5.98 13.61
CA PHE A 20 3.17 6.18 12.23
C PHE A 20 2.65 7.58 11.95
N SER A 21 2.11 8.27 12.96
CA SER A 21 1.56 9.62 12.85
C SER A 21 1.33 10.26 14.21
N THR A 22 1.59 11.57 14.31
CA THR A 22 1.31 12.38 15.49
C THR A 22 0.03 13.22 15.37
N SER A 23 -0.74 13.06 14.28
CA SER A 23 -1.97 13.82 14.02
C SER A 23 -3.04 13.53 15.07
N ASP A 24 -3.56 14.58 15.72
CA ASP A 24 -4.64 14.44 16.70
C ASP A 24 -5.96 14.00 16.07
N GLU A 25 -6.20 14.36 14.81
CA GLU A 25 -7.36 13.87 14.05
C GLU A 25 -7.33 12.34 13.89
N LEU A 26 -6.16 11.78 13.60
CA LEU A 26 -6.00 10.33 13.48
C LEU A 26 -6.16 9.64 14.84
N LYS A 27 -5.67 10.24 15.92
CA LYS A 27 -5.86 9.72 17.28
C LYS A 27 -7.35 9.65 17.63
N GLU A 28 -8.09 10.72 17.35
CA GLU A 28 -9.53 10.77 17.62
C GLU A 28 -10.30 9.77 16.73
N ARG A 29 -9.89 9.64 15.46
CA ARG A 29 -10.49 8.65 14.55
C ARG A 29 -10.23 7.21 15.03
N VAL A 30 -9.02 6.89 15.48
CA VAL A 30 -8.68 5.58 16.08
C VAL A 30 -9.56 5.31 17.31
N ARG A 31 -9.71 6.29 18.20
CA ARG A 31 -10.57 6.19 19.38
C ARG A 31 -12.01 5.88 19.00
N LYS A 32 -12.56 6.64 18.06
CA LYS A 32 -13.93 6.45 17.56
C LYS A 32 -14.15 5.06 16.98
N VAL A 33 -13.29 4.65 16.03
CA VAL A 33 -13.38 3.33 15.40
C VAL A 33 -13.28 2.20 16.43
N TYR A 34 -12.36 2.32 17.40
CA TYR A 34 -12.21 1.31 18.44
C TYR A 34 -13.47 1.19 19.30
N ILE A 35 -14.02 2.32 19.75
CA ILE A 35 -15.25 2.36 20.59
C ILE A 35 -16.44 1.79 19.83
N ASP A 36 -16.63 2.18 18.58
CA ASP A 36 -17.72 1.69 17.73
C ASP A 36 -17.63 0.17 17.57
N MET A 37 -16.46 -0.34 17.20
CA MET A 37 -16.25 -1.78 17.02
C MET A 37 -16.42 -2.56 18.33
N TYR A 38 -15.99 -1.99 19.44
CA TYR A 38 -16.16 -2.62 20.75
C TYR A 38 -17.63 -2.66 21.20
N SER A 39 -18.40 -1.63 20.87
CA SER A 39 -19.80 -1.50 21.22
C SER A 39 -20.73 -2.36 20.35
N PHE A 40 -20.51 -2.33 19.02
CA PHE A 40 -21.44 -2.91 18.06
C PHE A 40 -21.07 -4.32 17.58
N LEU A 41 -19.81 -4.78 17.79
CA LEU A 41 -19.39 -6.08 17.31
C LEU A 41 -18.95 -7.02 18.45
N PRO A 42 -19.84 -7.92 18.93
CA PRO A 42 -19.51 -8.87 20.01
C PRO A 42 -18.28 -9.74 19.70
N ALA A 43 -18.11 -10.11 18.43
CA ALA A 43 -16.95 -10.91 17.99
C ALA A 43 -15.62 -10.16 18.09
N PHE A 44 -15.63 -8.82 18.11
CA PHE A 44 -14.42 -8.01 18.30
C PHE A 44 -13.84 -8.20 19.71
N LYS A 45 -14.71 -8.36 20.71
CA LYS A 45 -14.31 -8.57 22.12
C LYS A 45 -13.55 -9.88 22.38
N LYS A 46 -13.67 -10.86 21.46
CA LYS A 46 -12.99 -12.17 21.56
C LYS A 46 -11.51 -12.12 21.23
N TYR A 47 -11.05 -11.06 20.56
CA TYR A 47 -9.64 -10.89 20.23
C TYR A 47 -8.88 -10.21 21.37
N THR A 48 -7.57 -10.45 21.45
CA THR A 48 -6.72 -9.74 22.40
C THR A 48 -6.71 -8.22 22.12
N TYR A 49 -6.33 -7.42 23.08
CA TYR A 49 -6.33 -5.97 22.91
C TYR A 49 -5.28 -5.51 21.87
N GLU A 50 -4.14 -6.21 21.79
CA GLU A 50 -3.09 -5.96 20.79
C GLU A 50 -3.63 -6.18 19.37
N ASN A 51 -4.27 -7.32 19.13
CA ASN A 51 -4.85 -7.64 17.83
C ASN A 51 -5.93 -6.63 17.40
N ARG A 52 -6.75 -6.18 18.36
CA ARG A 52 -7.78 -5.16 18.10
C ARG A 52 -7.14 -3.81 17.78
N ALA A 53 -6.16 -3.39 18.60
CA ALA A 53 -5.45 -2.13 18.42
C ALA A 53 -4.75 -2.08 17.05
N THR A 54 -4.00 -3.12 16.71
CA THR A 54 -3.31 -3.25 15.42
C THR A 54 -4.28 -3.11 14.25
N ALA A 55 -5.42 -3.82 14.31
CA ALA A 55 -6.41 -3.77 13.24
C ALA A 55 -7.02 -2.37 13.09
N VAL A 56 -7.35 -1.71 14.19
CA VAL A 56 -7.95 -0.37 14.17
C VAL A 56 -6.95 0.68 13.69
N VAL A 57 -5.70 0.66 14.18
CA VAL A 57 -4.64 1.57 13.72
C VAL A 57 -4.39 1.39 12.23
N PHE A 58 -4.22 0.15 11.77
CA PHE A 58 -4.04 -0.12 10.35
C PHE A 58 -5.22 0.36 9.49
N TYR A 59 -6.46 0.12 9.97
CA TYR A 59 -7.67 0.57 9.28
C TYR A 59 -7.69 2.09 9.11
N VAL A 60 -7.43 2.84 10.19
CA VAL A 60 -7.47 4.31 10.19
C VAL A 60 -6.34 4.90 9.36
N LEU A 61 -5.12 4.34 9.42
CA LEU A 61 -4.02 4.78 8.56
C LEU A 61 -4.36 4.59 7.08
N LYS A 62 -4.98 3.46 6.74
CA LYS A 62 -5.43 3.19 5.37
C LYS A 62 -6.56 4.14 4.94
N GLU A 63 -7.54 4.39 5.81
CA GLU A 63 -8.65 5.33 5.58
C GLU A 63 -8.13 6.75 5.35
N ALA A 64 -7.10 7.16 6.08
CA ALA A 64 -6.47 8.48 5.98
C ALA A 64 -5.52 8.62 4.77
N GLY A 65 -5.42 7.60 3.92
CA GLY A 65 -4.49 7.64 2.80
C GLY A 65 -3.01 7.57 3.17
N ARG A 66 -2.69 7.09 4.38
CA ARG A 66 -1.33 6.90 4.90
C ARG A 66 -1.04 5.43 5.21
N PRO A 67 -1.15 4.51 4.23
CA PRO A 67 -1.03 3.09 4.51
C PRO A 67 0.42 2.74 4.85
N ALA A 68 0.62 2.24 6.05
CA ALA A 68 1.81 1.45 6.37
C ALA A 68 1.62 0.00 5.90
N PRO A 69 2.68 -0.75 5.58
CA PRO A 69 2.56 -2.17 5.30
C PRO A 69 1.96 -2.93 6.49
N LEU A 70 0.95 -3.78 6.25
CA LEU A 70 0.37 -4.56 7.33
C LEU A 70 1.41 -5.39 8.10
N LYS A 71 2.45 -5.86 7.41
CA LYS A 71 3.56 -6.60 8.04
C LYS A 71 4.30 -5.75 9.07
N GLU A 72 4.59 -4.50 8.74
CA GLU A 72 5.29 -3.55 9.64
C GLU A 72 4.41 -3.20 10.83
N VAL A 73 3.13 -2.87 10.57
CA VAL A 73 2.18 -2.58 11.66
C VAL A 73 2.02 -3.80 12.59
N CYS A 74 1.92 -5.01 12.04
CA CYS A 74 1.83 -6.22 12.86
C CYS A 74 3.13 -6.52 13.63
N ALA A 75 4.29 -6.22 13.06
CA ALA A 75 5.58 -6.39 13.74
C ALA A 75 5.71 -5.44 14.92
N GLU A 76 5.31 -4.18 14.78
CA GLU A 76 5.31 -3.18 15.85
C GLU A 76 4.46 -3.60 17.06
N PHE A 77 3.38 -4.34 16.82
CA PHE A 77 2.48 -4.84 17.86
C PHE A 77 2.73 -6.29 18.26
N GLU A 78 3.75 -6.95 17.69
CA GLU A 78 4.05 -8.36 17.91
C GLU A 78 2.85 -9.31 17.71
N VAL A 79 2.04 -9.07 16.67
CA VAL A 79 0.82 -9.82 16.41
C VAL A 79 0.83 -10.53 15.06
N GLU A 80 0.06 -11.63 14.96
CA GLU A 80 -0.07 -12.39 13.72
C GLU A 80 -0.94 -11.67 12.68
N GLN A 81 -0.42 -11.47 11.47
CA GLN A 81 -1.16 -10.88 10.35
C GLN A 81 -2.48 -11.60 10.04
N LYS A 82 -2.52 -12.94 10.18
CA LYS A 82 -3.71 -13.74 9.90
C LYS A 82 -4.90 -13.36 10.78
N ILE A 83 -4.63 -13.10 12.06
CA ILE A 83 -5.66 -12.67 13.02
C ILE A 83 -6.10 -11.24 12.70
N VAL A 84 -5.16 -10.33 12.49
CA VAL A 84 -5.44 -8.93 12.14
C VAL A 84 -6.27 -8.84 10.85
N LYS A 85 -5.94 -9.61 9.81
CA LYS A 85 -6.74 -9.68 8.57
C LYS A 85 -8.19 -10.11 8.80
N ARG A 86 -8.44 -11.04 9.76
CA ARG A 86 -9.82 -11.44 10.12
C ARG A 86 -10.60 -10.29 10.78
N ILE A 87 -9.94 -9.54 11.66
CA ILE A 87 -10.55 -8.37 12.32
C ILE A 87 -10.83 -7.28 11.29
N LEU A 88 -9.88 -6.98 10.41
CA LEU A 88 -10.03 -5.99 9.34
C LEU A 88 -11.21 -6.29 8.41
N ARG A 89 -11.45 -7.57 8.08
CA ARG A 89 -12.64 -7.96 7.31
C ARG A 89 -13.94 -7.57 8.02
N LYS A 90 -13.99 -7.68 9.35
CA LYS A 90 -15.15 -7.30 10.16
C LYS A 90 -15.32 -5.78 10.26
N ILE A 91 -14.20 -5.04 10.45
CA ILE A 91 -14.20 -3.57 10.44
C ILE A 91 -14.69 -3.08 9.07
N ASN A 92 -14.12 -3.58 8.00
CA ASN A 92 -14.51 -3.21 6.63
C ASN A 92 -15.99 -3.54 6.35
N ALA A 93 -16.50 -4.68 6.81
CA ALA A 93 -17.90 -5.04 6.63
C ALA A 93 -18.82 -4.08 7.40
N HIS A 94 -18.45 -3.66 8.61
CA HIS A 94 -19.21 -2.72 9.43
C HIS A 94 -19.27 -1.32 8.78
N TYR A 95 -18.15 -0.85 8.23
CA TYR A 95 -18.05 0.48 7.62
C TYR A 95 -18.30 0.51 6.11
N ARG A 96 -18.59 -0.64 5.47
CA ARG A 96 -18.76 -0.73 4.00
C ARG A 96 -19.75 0.28 3.42
N ASN A 97 -20.76 0.66 4.17
CA ASN A 97 -21.81 1.59 3.73
C ASN A 97 -21.64 3.01 4.28
N SER A 98 -20.63 3.28 5.11
CA SER A 98 -20.49 4.55 5.83
C SER A 98 -19.27 5.38 5.45
N VAL A 99 -18.33 4.81 4.70
CA VAL A 99 -17.06 5.47 4.37
C VAL A 99 -16.83 5.42 2.88
N SER A 100 -16.81 6.59 2.25
CA SER A 100 -16.06 6.75 1.02
C SER A 100 -14.59 6.48 1.37
N TYR A 101 -14.10 5.29 1.00
CA TYR A 101 -12.67 5.01 1.10
C TYR A 101 -11.92 6.08 0.33
N ASN A 102 -11.08 6.85 0.99
CA ASN A 102 -10.03 7.56 0.30
C ASN A 102 -9.17 6.49 -0.36
N VAL A 103 -9.41 6.29 -1.64
CA VAL A 103 -8.58 5.39 -2.45
C VAL A 103 -7.22 6.04 -2.45
N VAL A 104 -6.25 5.40 -1.79
CA VAL A 104 -4.87 5.87 -1.82
C VAL A 104 -4.47 5.96 -3.27
N SER A 105 -4.05 7.15 -3.70
CA SER A 105 -3.74 7.35 -5.11
C SER A 105 -2.60 6.43 -5.55
N PRO A 106 -2.62 5.95 -6.79
CA PRO A 106 -1.51 5.19 -7.35
C PRO A 106 -0.17 5.92 -7.22
N GLU A 107 -0.17 7.25 -7.34
CA GLU A 107 1.03 8.09 -7.21
C GLU A 107 1.63 8.02 -5.81
N TYR A 108 0.83 7.87 -4.77
CA TYR A 108 1.34 7.72 -3.41
C TYR A 108 2.19 6.44 -3.26
N TYR A 109 1.70 5.31 -3.78
CA TYR A 109 2.46 4.06 -3.76
C TYR A 109 3.69 4.12 -4.65
N LEU A 110 3.58 4.78 -5.82
CA LEU A 110 4.71 5.02 -6.70
C LEU A 110 5.77 5.85 -5.98
N LYS A 111 5.37 6.96 -5.32
CA LYS A 111 6.29 7.81 -4.57
C LYS A 111 7.03 7.03 -3.51
N GLN A 112 6.34 6.24 -2.67
CA GLN A 112 7.00 5.39 -1.68
C GLN A 112 8.00 4.42 -2.32
N THR A 113 7.66 3.85 -3.48
CA THR A 113 8.54 2.91 -4.19
C THR A 113 9.77 3.64 -4.73
N VAL A 114 9.61 4.80 -5.36
CA VAL A 114 10.73 5.59 -5.90
C VAL A 114 11.62 6.10 -4.77
N ASP A 115 11.05 6.63 -3.69
CA ASP A 115 11.79 7.14 -2.52
C ASP A 115 12.66 6.03 -1.87
N SER A 116 12.27 4.75 -1.99
CA SER A 116 13.11 3.63 -1.54
C SER A 116 14.28 3.34 -2.49
N ILE A 117 14.19 3.73 -3.75
CA ILE A 117 15.22 3.49 -4.79
C ILE A 117 16.18 4.68 -4.86
N THR A 118 15.64 5.91 -4.92
CA THR A 118 16.41 7.12 -5.21
C THR A 118 15.65 8.39 -4.77
N ASN A 119 16.41 9.49 -4.57
CA ASN A 119 15.86 10.83 -4.37
C ASN A 119 15.81 11.65 -5.69
N ASP A 120 15.99 11.01 -6.85
CA ASP A 120 15.96 11.67 -8.15
C ASP A 120 14.53 12.09 -8.54
N LEU A 121 14.23 13.37 -8.40
CA LEU A 121 12.93 13.94 -8.77
C LEU A 121 12.63 13.80 -10.27
N SER A 122 13.64 13.85 -11.12
CA SER A 122 13.47 13.66 -12.58
C SER A 122 13.00 12.22 -12.86
N PHE A 123 13.61 11.23 -12.22
CA PHE A 123 13.17 9.83 -12.34
C PHE A 123 11.75 9.64 -11.79
N TYR A 124 11.41 10.26 -10.66
CA TYR A 124 10.04 10.21 -10.13
C TYR A 124 9.02 10.75 -11.15
N ASN A 125 9.28 11.93 -11.75
CA ASN A 125 8.37 12.52 -12.74
C ASN A 125 8.22 11.62 -13.98
N GLN A 126 9.29 10.98 -14.42
CA GLN A 126 9.24 10.00 -15.50
C GLN A 126 8.39 8.77 -15.12
N CYS A 127 8.53 8.27 -13.89
CA CYS A 127 7.70 7.19 -13.36
C CYS A 127 6.22 7.56 -13.31
N VAL A 128 5.88 8.80 -12.95
CA VAL A 128 4.49 9.30 -12.96
C VAL A 128 3.91 9.28 -14.36
N GLN A 129 4.64 9.71 -15.37
CA GLN A 129 4.17 9.69 -16.77
C GLN A 129 3.89 8.24 -17.23
N VAL A 130 4.79 7.31 -16.97
CA VAL A 130 4.61 5.89 -17.32
C VAL A 130 3.44 5.30 -16.54
N LEU A 131 3.32 5.60 -15.24
CA LEU A 131 2.20 5.13 -14.42
C LEU A 131 0.86 5.61 -15.01
N THR A 132 0.73 6.89 -15.31
CA THR A 132 -0.51 7.47 -15.88
C THR A 132 -0.91 6.75 -17.17
N ARG A 133 0.04 6.48 -18.05
CA ARG A 133 -0.23 5.75 -19.29
C ARG A 133 -0.71 4.32 -19.03
N PHE A 134 -0.02 3.57 -18.15
CA PHE A 134 -0.43 2.21 -17.80
C PHE A 134 -1.74 2.17 -17.03
N GLU A 135 -2.05 3.15 -16.18
CA GLU A 135 -3.35 3.25 -15.50
C GLU A 135 -4.50 3.32 -16.50
N THR A 136 -4.33 4.09 -17.58
CA THR A 136 -5.33 4.17 -18.67
C THR A 136 -5.51 2.82 -19.37
N ILE A 137 -4.41 2.10 -19.64
CA ILE A 137 -4.44 0.80 -20.31
C ILE A 137 -5.07 -0.28 -19.41
N VAL A 138 -4.75 -0.25 -18.11
CA VAL A 138 -5.19 -1.26 -17.13
C VAL A 138 -6.64 -1.06 -16.68
N GLN A 139 -7.25 0.11 -16.86
CA GLN A 139 -8.64 0.40 -16.45
C GLN A 139 -9.68 -0.61 -16.97
N GLY A 140 -9.40 -1.29 -18.11
CA GLY A 140 -10.24 -2.33 -18.66
C GLY A 140 -9.84 -3.77 -18.27
N SER A 141 -8.81 -3.97 -17.45
CA SER A 141 -8.29 -5.29 -17.09
C SER A 141 -8.48 -5.62 -15.62
N ASN A 142 -8.66 -6.92 -15.30
CA ASN A 142 -8.72 -7.42 -13.92
C ASN A 142 -7.34 -7.48 -13.23
N THR A 143 -6.40 -6.62 -13.62
CA THR A 143 -5.02 -6.65 -13.10
C THR A 143 -4.99 -6.13 -11.67
N THR A 144 -4.63 -7.00 -10.73
CA THR A 144 -4.50 -6.63 -9.32
C THR A 144 -3.23 -5.79 -9.12
N LYS A 145 -3.39 -4.55 -8.70
CA LYS A 145 -2.28 -3.63 -8.40
C LYS A 145 -1.63 -4.05 -7.07
N SER A 146 -0.62 -4.90 -7.16
CA SER A 146 0.24 -5.26 -6.03
C SER A 146 1.35 -4.21 -5.85
N ARG A 147 2.07 -4.24 -4.73
CA ARG A 147 3.23 -3.36 -4.54
C ARG A 147 4.32 -3.56 -5.59
N SER A 148 4.52 -4.79 -6.07
CA SER A 148 5.45 -5.11 -7.16
C SER A 148 5.06 -4.46 -8.49
N TYR A 149 3.80 -4.06 -8.67
CA TYR A 149 3.33 -3.28 -9.80
C TYR A 149 4.11 -1.96 -9.93
N TYR A 150 4.27 -1.22 -8.84
CA TYR A 150 4.98 0.07 -8.85
C TYR A 150 6.49 -0.11 -9.06
N ALA A 151 7.09 -1.18 -8.53
CA ALA A 151 8.48 -1.53 -8.84
C ALA A 151 8.66 -1.88 -10.33
N SER A 152 7.67 -2.53 -10.93
CA SER A 152 7.66 -2.82 -12.38
C SER A 152 7.51 -1.55 -13.22
N ILE A 153 6.69 -0.59 -12.77
CA ILE A 153 6.61 0.75 -13.41
C ILE A 153 7.97 1.44 -13.37
N CYS A 154 8.69 1.41 -12.24
CA CYS A 154 10.05 1.97 -12.15
C CYS A 154 11.01 1.31 -13.16
N TRP A 155 10.97 -0.03 -13.30
CA TRP A 155 11.82 -0.71 -14.27
C TRP A 155 11.43 -0.44 -15.72
N ILE A 156 10.14 -0.38 -16.03
CA ILE A 156 9.65 0.05 -17.36
C ILE A 156 10.15 1.46 -17.67
N THR A 157 10.01 2.38 -16.71
CA THR A 157 10.48 3.77 -16.84
C THR A 157 11.97 3.84 -17.14
N ALA A 158 12.78 3.08 -16.41
CA ALA A 158 14.22 3.02 -16.66
C ALA A 158 14.56 2.59 -18.09
N ASN A 159 13.77 1.69 -18.69
CA ASN A 159 13.97 1.28 -20.09
C ASN A 159 13.45 2.31 -21.08
N VAL A 160 12.27 2.90 -20.86
CA VAL A 160 11.70 3.92 -21.74
C VAL A 160 12.65 5.12 -21.88
N PHE A 161 13.14 5.64 -20.75
CA PHE A 161 14.01 6.82 -20.70
C PHE A 161 15.53 6.49 -20.77
N VAL A 162 15.87 5.23 -21.02
CA VAL A 162 17.26 4.75 -21.15
C VAL A 162 18.11 5.10 -19.91
N ARG A 163 17.51 4.94 -18.73
CA ARG A 163 18.19 5.17 -17.43
C ARG A 163 18.92 3.89 -17.00
N THR A 164 20.18 3.74 -17.41
CA THR A 164 20.98 2.53 -17.19
C THR A 164 21.39 2.31 -15.73
N ASP A 165 21.32 3.33 -14.91
CA ASP A 165 21.56 3.35 -13.48
C ASP A 165 20.46 2.62 -12.66
N TYR A 166 19.24 2.49 -13.20
CA TYR A 166 18.12 1.81 -12.52
C TYR A 166 17.85 0.42 -13.10
N THR A 167 18.72 -0.52 -12.75
CA THR A 167 18.57 -1.92 -13.16
C THR A 167 17.47 -2.63 -12.37
N ARG A 168 16.94 -3.74 -12.92
CA ARG A 168 15.95 -4.57 -12.20
C ARG A 168 16.50 -5.07 -10.86
N SER A 169 17.76 -5.51 -10.82
CA SER A 169 18.45 -5.96 -9.61
C SER A 169 18.51 -4.86 -8.54
N LEU A 170 18.89 -3.64 -8.93
CA LEU A 170 18.93 -2.50 -8.01
C LEU A 170 17.52 -2.20 -7.46
N ILE A 171 16.51 -2.16 -8.32
CA ILE A 171 15.13 -1.92 -7.91
C ILE A 171 14.66 -3.01 -6.94
N ALA A 172 14.95 -4.28 -7.20
CA ALA A 172 14.63 -5.40 -6.34
C ALA A 172 15.30 -5.27 -4.96
N GLU A 173 16.60 -4.99 -4.94
CA GLU A 173 17.39 -4.78 -3.72
C GLU A 173 16.79 -3.65 -2.85
N LYS A 174 16.55 -2.48 -3.45
CA LYS A 174 16.08 -1.29 -2.76
C LYS A 174 14.63 -1.37 -2.29
N THR A 175 13.77 -2.06 -3.04
CA THR A 175 12.35 -2.22 -2.69
C THR A 175 12.08 -3.45 -1.85
N GLY A 176 13.02 -4.38 -1.73
CA GLY A 176 12.86 -5.66 -1.05
C GLY A 176 11.94 -6.65 -1.77
N PHE A 177 11.65 -6.44 -3.06
CA PHE A 177 10.91 -7.39 -3.88
C PHE A 177 11.86 -8.37 -4.57
N ASP A 178 11.36 -9.59 -4.78
CA ASP A 178 12.06 -10.57 -5.61
C ASP A 178 12.11 -10.11 -7.08
N GLU A 179 13.30 -10.27 -7.72
CA GLU A 179 13.49 -9.89 -9.12
C GLU A 179 12.53 -10.58 -10.08
N ASN A 180 12.15 -11.82 -9.79
CA ASN A 180 11.22 -12.57 -10.62
C ASN A 180 9.80 -12.00 -10.47
N CYS A 181 9.41 -11.53 -9.28
CA CYS A 181 8.13 -10.84 -9.09
C CYS A 181 8.04 -9.59 -9.96
N ILE A 182 9.11 -8.78 -10.00
CA ILE A 182 9.19 -7.58 -10.86
C ILE A 182 9.16 -7.99 -12.33
N TYR A 183 9.91 -9.02 -12.71
CA TYR A 183 9.95 -9.53 -14.09
C TYR A 183 8.58 -10.01 -14.58
N TYR A 184 7.90 -10.88 -13.82
CA TYR A 184 6.60 -11.41 -14.21
C TYR A 184 5.53 -10.32 -14.25
N GLN A 185 5.54 -9.40 -13.29
CA GLN A 185 4.59 -8.28 -13.29
C GLN A 185 4.84 -7.35 -14.50
N THR A 186 6.11 -7.07 -14.83
CA THR A 186 6.46 -6.29 -16.03
C THR A 186 6.00 -7.01 -17.30
N ARG A 187 6.24 -8.32 -17.40
CA ARG A 187 5.79 -9.12 -18.56
C ARG A 187 4.27 -9.07 -18.73
N ASN A 188 3.52 -9.14 -17.63
CA ASN A 188 2.07 -9.01 -17.68
C ASN A 188 1.64 -7.63 -18.21
N LEU A 189 2.28 -6.55 -17.75
CA LEU A 189 2.00 -5.19 -18.24
C LEU A 189 2.35 -5.03 -19.73
N LEU A 190 3.50 -5.56 -20.15
CA LEU A 190 3.91 -5.54 -21.56
C LEU A 190 2.94 -6.33 -22.44
N GLY A 191 2.43 -7.46 -21.95
CA GLY A 191 1.42 -8.27 -22.65
C GLY A 191 0.13 -7.50 -22.97
N LEU A 192 -0.27 -6.54 -22.11
CA LEU A 192 -1.43 -5.68 -22.35
C LEU A 192 -1.26 -4.73 -23.55
N ILE A 193 -0.03 -4.47 -23.93
CA ILE A 193 0.35 -3.60 -25.05
C ILE A 193 1.01 -4.36 -26.21
N GLY A 194 0.85 -5.70 -26.22
CA GLY A 194 1.37 -6.55 -27.30
C GLY A 194 2.90 -6.67 -27.36
N LEU A 195 3.61 -6.37 -26.26
CA LEU A 195 5.08 -6.48 -26.20
C LEU A 195 5.50 -7.67 -25.34
N GLU A 196 6.64 -8.29 -25.71
CA GLU A 196 7.20 -9.44 -24.98
C GLU A 196 8.36 -9.05 -24.07
N LYS A 197 9.15 -8.03 -24.43
CA LYS A 197 10.38 -7.67 -23.73
C LYS A 197 10.42 -6.17 -23.43
N VAL A 198 10.89 -5.81 -22.25
CA VAL A 198 10.97 -4.42 -21.78
C VAL A 198 11.92 -3.56 -22.63
N ASN A 199 12.97 -4.16 -23.21
CA ASN A 199 13.90 -3.44 -24.08
C ASN A 199 13.28 -2.93 -25.40
N GLN A 200 12.12 -3.48 -25.79
CA GLN A 200 11.35 -2.98 -26.94
C GLN A 200 10.76 -1.60 -26.69
N LEU A 201 10.77 -1.14 -25.43
CA LEU A 201 10.32 0.20 -25.01
C LEU A 201 11.43 1.27 -25.05
N LYS A 202 12.70 0.88 -25.28
CA LYS A 202 13.84 1.82 -25.25
C LYS A 202 13.65 2.99 -26.20
N GLY A 203 13.62 4.21 -25.61
CA GLY A 203 13.49 5.46 -26.38
C GLY A 203 12.15 5.64 -27.08
N LYS A 204 11.13 4.83 -26.79
CA LYS A 204 9.81 5.02 -27.34
C LYS A 204 9.12 6.22 -26.69
N ASP A 205 8.31 6.91 -27.50
CA ASP A 205 7.41 7.94 -27.03
C ASP A 205 6.33 7.32 -26.12
N ILE A 206 6.17 7.86 -24.93
CA ILE A 206 5.22 7.34 -23.92
C ILE A 206 3.78 7.40 -24.45
N GLU A 207 3.43 8.43 -25.22
CA GLU A 207 2.08 8.60 -25.76
C GLU A 207 1.71 7.51 -26.75
N LYS A 208 2.71 6.91 -27.40
CA LYS A 208 2.54 5.82 -28.38
C LYS A 208 2.62 4.41 -27.76
N ILE A 209 2.78 4.32 -26.44
CA ILE A 209 2.77 3.02 -25.77
C ILE A 209 1.33 2.51 -25.68
N GLY A 210 1.05 1.40 -26.35
CA GLY A 210 -0.28 0.75 -26.35
C GLY A 210 -1.21 1.20 -27.46
N GLU A 211 -0.70 1.94 -28.45
CA GLU A 211 -1.29 2.09 -29.77
C GLU A 211 -0.82 0.95 -30.67
#